data_3fe77895c7b32eb9147e07aa1cba4bef
#
_entry.id   3fe77895c7b32eb9147e07aa1cba4bef
#
_cell.length_a   1.000
_cell.length_b   1.000
_cell.length_c   1.000
_cell.angle_alpha   90.00
_cell.angle_beta   90.00
_cell.angle_gamma   90.00
#
_symmetry.space_group_name_H-M   'P 1'
#
loop_
_entity.id
_entity.type
_entity.pdbx_description
1 polymer ?
#
loop_
_entity_poly.entity_id
_entity_poly.type
_entity_poly.pdbx_seq_one_letter_code
_entity_poly.pdbx_strand_id
1 'polypeptide(L)'
;GSEMCIRDRYNKYKEAEFQEKLSKLKAKINNYKEYGLMPQIDILEEYPEHLQNVLSLYIDDMEQKMSSFDKFYKQLSLFDRFVSGKVLSNKKIKLNEVKGVSVINDKGEEVPLRKLSSGEQNLIILYYKLAFSTDMRTVLLIDEPENSLHMAWVSQMLEDYQKMAEELKCQIIIATHSPAFINEHWDISCDLYTNNEENNHAEFAECK
;
A
#
# COMPACT_ATOMS: atom_id res chain seq x y z
N GLY A 1 43.33 -14.96 16.64
CA GLY A 1 42.80 -14.05 15.60
C GLY A 1 41.26 -14.05 15.48
N SER A 2 40.55 -14.97 16.16
CA SER A 2 39.09 -15.08 16.04
C SER A 2 38.30 -14.39 17.16
N GLU A 3 38.92 -14.10 18.28
CA GLU A 3 38.21 -13.45 19.42
C GLU A 3 38.02 -11.92 19.25
N MET A 4 38.87 -11.28 18.46
CA MET A 4 38.79 -9.83 18.24
C MET A 4 37.60 -9.43 17.34
N CYS A 5 37.16 -10.30 16.43
CA CYS A 5 36.02 -10.05 15.56
C CYS A 5 34.66 -10.07 16.27
N ILE A 6 34.55 -10.74 17.41
CA ILE A 6 33.26 -10.82 18.16
C ILE A 6 33.13 -9.60 19.05
N ARG A 7 34.20 -9.15 19.70
CA ARG A 7 34.19 -8.04 20.66
C ARG A 7 33.91 -6.68 20.01
N ASP A 8 34.37 -6.44 18.78
CA ASP A 8 34.19 -5.18 18.05
C ASP A 8 32.77 -5.02 17.46
N ARG A 9 32.02 -6.11 17.32
CA ARG A 9 30.60 -6.06 16.90
C ARG A 9 29.66 -5.70 18.04
N TYR A 10 30.08 -5.84 19.29
CA TYR A 10 29.22 -5.74 20.47
C TYR A 10 29.03 -4.30 21.00
N ASN A 11 29.82 -3.31 20.54
CA ASN A 11 29.73 -1.94 21.03
C ASN A 11 29.17 -0.98 19.98
N LYS A 12 28.12 -1.38 19.28
CA LYS A 12 27.69 -0.71 18.05
C LYS A 12 26.84 0.53 18.26
N TYR A 13 26.09 0.62 19.34
CA TYR A 13 25.16 1.70 19.56
C TYR A 13 25.39 2.44 20.87
N LYS A 14 25.31 3.79 20.84
CA LYS A 14 25.17 4.61 22.02
C LYS A 14 23.76 4.45 22.59
N GLU A 15 23.55 4.66 23.89
CA GLU A 15 22.26 4.49 24.56
C GLU A 15 21.08 5.16 23.82
N ALA A 16 21.25 6.42 23.43
CA ALA A 16 20.20 7.17 22.71
C ALA A 16 19.86 6.52 21.33
N GLU A 17 20.87 6.04 20.62
CA GLU A 17 20.71 5.38 19.33
C GLU A 17 20.01 4.02 19.47
N PHE A 18 20.35 3.27 20.53
CA PHE A 18 19.71 2.01 20.85
C PHE A 18 18.21 2.21 21.13
N GLN A 19 17.86 3.18 21.98
CA GLN A 19 16.47 3.48 22.31
C GLN A 19 15.66 3.92 21.09
N GLU A 20 16.25 4.73 20.22
CA GLU A 20 15.61 5.15 18.98
C GLU A 20 15.32 3.96 18.05
N LYS A 21 16.30 3.08 17.85
CA LYS A 21 16.12 1.87 17.01
C LYS A 21 15.11 0.91 17.60
N LEU A 22 15.15 0.69 18.90
CA LEU A 22 14.19 -0.14 19.59
C LEU A 22 12.77 0.38 19.44
N SER A 23 12.57 1.69 19.59
CA SER A 23 11.28 2.34 19.39
C SER A 23 10.77 2.18 17.95
N LYS A 24 11.63 2.40 16.96
CA LYS A 24 11.30 2.17 15.54
C LYS A 24 10.94 0.72 15.26
N LEU A 25 11.70 -0.23 15.80
CA LEU A 25 11.41 -1.66 15.64
C LEU A 25 10.06 -2.03 16.26
N LYS A 26 9.76 -1.53 17.48
CA LYS A 26 8.46 -1.75 18.15
C LYS A 26 7.31 -1.22 17.30
N ALA A 27 7.42 -0.01 16.78
CA ALA A 27 6.41 0.59 15.90
C ALA A 27 6.21 -0.25 14.62
N LYS A 28 7.30 -0.68 14.00
CA LYS A 28 7.27 -1.52 12.79
C LYS A 28 6.61 -2.88 13.06
N ILE A 29 6.95 -3.54 14.17
CA ILE A 29 6.32 -4.80 14.57
C ILE A 29 4.82 -4.63 14.79
N ASN A 30 4.38 -3.57 15.47
CA ASN A 30 2.97 -3.33 15.70
C ASN A 30 2.21 -3.13 14.38
N ASN A 31 2.77 -2.37 13.45
CA ASN A 31 2.20 -2.19 12.13
C ASN A 31 2.08 -3.51 11.35
N TYR A 32 3.07 -4.40 11.48
CA TYR A 32 3.04 -5.70 10.80
C TYR A 32 2.06 -6.68 11.45
N LYS A 33 1.90 -6.61 12.77
CA LYS A 33 0.89 -7.38 13.50
C LYS A 33 -0.53 -7.05 13.06
N GLU A 34 -0.80 -5.78 12.77
CA GLU A 34 -2.12 -5.32 12.31
C GLU A 34 -2.57 -6.07 11.05
N TYR A 35 -1.62 -6.39 10.17
CA TYR A 35 -1.88 -7.13 8.93
C TYR A 35 -1.60 -8.64 9.03
N GLY A 36 -1.33 -9.16 10.22
CA GLY A 36 -1.02 -10.60 10.39
C GLY A 36 0.31 -11.05 9.78
N LEU A 37 1.20 -10.11 9.48
CA LEU A 37 2.52 -10.43 8.89
C LEU A 37 3.54 -10.94 9.90
N MET A 38 3.25 -10.77 11.18
CA MET A 38 4.10 -11.24 12.27
C MET A 38 3.28 -11.84 13.40
N PRO A 39 3.78 -12.91 14.04
CA PRO A 39 3.13 -13.44 15.26
C PRO A 39 3.20 -12.43 16.40
N GLN A 40 2.39 -12.63 17.42
CA GLN A 40 2.49 -11.85 18.65
C GLN A 40 3.86 -12.12 19.30
N ILE A 41 4.73 -11.13 19.23
CA ILE A 41 6.02 -11.12 19.93
C ILE A 41 5.92 -10.04 21.00
N ASP A 42 6.01 -10.43 22.25
CA ASP A 42 6.08 -9.48 23.34
C ASP A 42 7.51 -8.96 23.45
N ILE A 43 7.69 -7.70 23.06
CA ILE A 43 8.97 -7.02 23.23
C ILE A 43 8.93 -6.41 24.63
N LEU A 44 9.88 -6.81 25.47
CA LEU A 44 9.99 -6.28 26.82
C LEU A 44 10.07 -4.74 26.80
N GLU A 45 9.42 -4.10 27.74
CA GLU A 45 9.42 -2.64 27.83
C GLU A 45 10.74 -2.10 28.39
N GLU A 46 11.34 -2.83 29.31
CA GLU A 46 12.60 -2.49 29.95
C GLU A 46 13.65 -3.58 29.75
N TYR A 47 14.86 -3.17 29.46
CA TYR A 47 16.00 -4.05 29.24
C TYR A 47 17.13 -3.72 30.20
N PRO A 48 17.75 -4.72 30.86
CA PRO A 48 18.96 -4.51 31.65
C PRO A 48 20.10 -4.00 30.78
N GLU A 49 20.86 -3.01 31.26
CA GLU A 49 21.99 -2.40 30.54
C GLU A 49 23.01 -3.44 30.04
N HIS A 50 23.25 -4.49 30.83
CA HIS A 50 24.21 -5.53 30.45
C HIS A 50 23.78 -6.39 29.24
N LEU A 51 22.48 -6.34 28.84
CA LEU A 51 21.95 -7.05 27.66
C LEU A 51 21.90 -6.18 26.41
N GLN A 52 22.21 -4.89 26.50
CA GLN A 52 22.09 -3.95 25.41
C GLN A 52 22.84 -4.36 24.15
N ASN A 53 24.04 -4.92 24.31
CA ASN A 53 24.84 -5.39 23.19
C ASN A 53 24.19 -6.59 22.45
N VAL A 54 23.64 -7.54 23.19
CA VAL A 54 22.93 -8.70 22.62
C VAL A 54 21.67 -8.25 21.93
N LEU A 55 20.96 -7.30 22.54
CA LEU A 55 19.73 -6.74 21.99
C LEU A 55 19.98 -5.89 20.74
N SER A 56 21.11 -5.22 20.66
CA SER A 56 21.51 -4.50 19.45
C SER A 56 21.65 -5.44 18.25
N LEU A 57 22.25 -6.63 18.47
CA LEU A 57 22.34 -7.66 17.44
C LEU A 57 20.94 -8.20 17.07
N TYR A 58 20.09 -8.41 18.07
CA TYR A 58 18.72 -8.85 17.86
C TYR A 58 17.89 -7.84 17.05
N ILE A 59 18.03 -6.53 17.31
CA ILE A 59 17.38 -5.47 16.57
C ILE A 59 17.81 -5.52 15.10
N ASP A 60 19.10 -5.59 14.82
CA ASP A 60 19.63 -5.66 13.45
C ASP A 60 19.12 -6.91 12.70
N ASP A 61 19.10 -8.06 13.35
CA ASP A 61 18.59 -9.32 12.76
C ASP A 61 17.09 -9.24 12.48
N MET A 62 16.32 -8.67 13.39
CA MET A 62 14.89 -8.45 13.22
C MET A 62 14.60 -7.44 12.11
N GLU A 63 15.34 -6.34 12.03
CA GLU A 63 15.19 -5.36 10.95
C GLU A 63 15.49 -6.01 9.58
N GLN A 64 16.53 -6.81 9.50
CA GLN A 64 16.87 -7.56 8.28
C GLN A 64 15.77 -8.55 7.88
N LYS A 65 15.25 -9.32 8.83
CA LYS A 65 14.14 -10.26 8.57
C LYS A 65 12.87 -9.52 8.13
N MET A 66 12.55 -8.42 8.80
CA MET A 66 11.36 -7.63 8.48
C MET A 66 11.46 -6.92 7.13
N SER A 67 12.67 -6.57 6.67
CA SER A 67 12.87 -5.93 5.38
C SER A 67 12.32 -6.76 4.21
N SER A 68 12.28 -8.08 4.35
CA SER A 68 11.69 -8.98 3.35
C SER A 68 10.18 -8.79 3.19
N PHE A 69 9.51 -8.27 4.23
CA PHE A 69 8.07 -8.01 4.23
C PHE A 69 7.72 -6.55 3.90
N ASP A 70 8.69 -5.64 3.82
CA ASP A 70 8.45 -4.20 3.62
C ASP A 70 7.63 -3.93 2.35
N LYS A 71 7.94 -4.60 1.25
CA LYS A 71 7.19 -4.47 0.00
C LYS A 71 5.75 -4.92 0.20
N PHE A 72 5.55 -6.08 0.80
CA PHE A 72 4.22 -6.66 1.00
C PHE A 72 3.38 -5.85 1.99
N TYR A 73 3.99 -5.40 3.09
CA TYR A 73 3.34 -4.47 4.03
C TYR A 73 2.89 -3.18 3.34
N LYS A 74 3.76 -2.59 2.51
CA LYS A 74 3.41 -1.39 1.75
C LYS A 74 2.20 -1.62 0.84
N GLN A 75 2.18 -2.75 0.13
CA GLN A 75 1.06 -3.12 -0.75
C GLN A 75 -0.24 -3.33 0.03
N LEU A 76 -0.18 -4.03 1.17
CA LEU A 76 -1.33 -4.23 2.05
C LEU A 76 -1.86 -2.92 2.63
N SER A 77 -0.98 -2.06 3.14
CA SER A 77 -1.36 -0.78 3.72
C SER A 77 -1.97 0.18 2.69
N LEU A 78 -1.45 0.17 1.46
CA LEU A 78 -2.04 0.90 0.33
C LEU A 78 -3.45 0.39 0.03
N PHE A 79 -3.57 -0.91 -0.17
CA PHE A 79 -4.85 -1.55 -0.46
C PHE A 79 -5.89 -1.23 0.62
N ASP A 80 -5.54 -1.42 1.90
CA ASP A 80 -6.43 -1.15 3.02
C ASP A 80 -6.87 0.32 3.07
N ARG A 81 -5.93 1.26 2.95
CA ARG A 81 -6.21 2.70 2.98
C ARG A 81 -7.19 3.15 1.89
N PHE A 82 -7.03 2.65 0.67
CA PHE A 82 -7.89 3.05 -0.44
C PHE A 82 -9.24 2.34 -0.43
N VAL A 83 -9.31 1.11 0.03
CA VAL A 83 -10.55 0.35 0.05
C VAL A 83 -11.38 0.64 1.30
N SER A 84 -10.79 0.63 2.49
CA SER A 84 -11.52 0.85 3.74
C SER A 84 -12.03 2.28 3.90
N GLY A 85 -11.32 3.26 3.34
CA GLY A 85 -11.69 4.68 3.47
C GLY A 85 -12.88 5.12 2.61
N LYS A 86 -13.16 4.45 1.50
CA LYS A 86 -14.06 4.98 0.46
C LYS A 86 -15.11 4.01 -0.05
N VAL A 87 -14.79 2.75 -0.16
CA VAL A 87 -15.62 1.78 -0.91
C VAL A 87 -16.80 1.28 -0.11
N LEU A 88 -16.68 1.28 1.18
CA LEU A 88 -17.62 0.56 2.02
C LEU A 88 -18.21 1.52 3.05
N SER A 89 -19.22 2.29 2.67
CA SER A 89 -19.84 3.30 3.55
C SER A 89 -20.23 2.76 4.93
N ASN A 90 -20.54 1.45 5.04
CA ASN A 90 -20.95 0.77 6.28
C ASN A 90 -20.19 -0.54 6.49
N LYS A 91 -19.02 -0.69 5.92
CA LYS A 91 -18.23 -1.93 6.01
C LYS A 91 -16.75 -1.57 6.07
N LYS A 92 -15.97 -2.44 6.67
CA LYS A 92 -14.50 -2.31 6.74
C LYS A 92 -13.86 -3.58 6.20
N ILE A 93 -12.73 -3.41 5.54
CA ILE A 93 -11.88 -4.55 5.20
C ILE A 93 -11.09 -4.94 6.44
N LYS A 94 -11.02 -6.25 6.66
CA LYS A 94 -10.13 -6.85 7.64
C LYS A 94 -9.22 -7.84 6.93
N LEU A 95 -7.94 -7.63 7.06
CA LEU A 95 -6.93 -8.58 6.60
C LEU A 95 -6.70 -9.62 7.68
N ASN A 96 -6.67 -10.88 7.28
CA ASN A 96 -6.48 -12.01 8.18
C ASN A 96 -5.50 -12.99 7.55
N GLU A 97 -4.53 -13.46 8.32
CA GLU A 97 -3.49 -14.38 7.84
C GLU A 97 -4.03 -15.73 7.33
N VAL A 98 -5.19 -16.16 7.84
CA VAL A 98 -5.79 -17.46 7.47
C VAL A 98 -6.80 -17.30 6.35
N LYS A 99 -7.66 -16.27 6.42
CA LYS A 99 -8.76 -16.05 5.46
C LYS A 99 -8.43 -15.08 4.33
N GLY A 100 -7.32 -14.37 4.43
CA GLY A 100 -6.98 -13.27 3.53
C GLY A 100 -7.86 -12.04 3.76
N VAL A 101 -8.52 -11.57 2.71
CA VAL A 101 -9.42 -10.40 2.79
C VAL A 101 -10.80 -10.82 3.27
N SER A 102 -11.28 -10.23 4.35
CA SER A 102 -12.66 -10.32 4.82
C SER A 102 -13.28 -8.93 4.94
N VAL A 103 -14.60 -8.86 4.83
CA VAL A 103 -15.36 -7.62 4.97
C VAL A 103 -16.25 -7.73 6.20
N ILE A 104 -16.25 -6.71 7.03
CA ILE A 104 -17.03 -6.66 8.29
C ILE A 104 -17.98 -5.47 8.21
N ASN A 105 -19.24 -5.68 8.59
CA ASN A 105 -20.23 -4.61 8.70
C ASN A 105 -20.09 -3.83 10.03
N ASP A 106 -20.87 -2.76 10.18
CA ASP A 106 -20.87 -1.92 11.39
C ASP A 106 -21.24 -2.67 12.67
N LYS A 107 -21.89 -3.84 12.55
CA LYS A 107 -22.22 -4.71 13.68
C LYS A 107 -21.10 -5.68 14.04
N GLY A 108 -19.98 -5.65 13.31
CA GLY A 108 -18.87 -6.59 13.50
C GLY A 108 -19.09 -7.96 12.88
N GLU A 109 -20.13 -8.14 12.04
CA GLU A 109 -20.42 -9.41 11.38
C GLU A 109 -19.66 -9.51 10.05
N GLU A 110 -19.13 -10.69 9.75
CA GLU A 110 -18.44 -10.95 8.49
C GLU A 110 -19.43 -11.02 7.32
N VAL A 111 -19.21 -10.19 6.31
CA VAL A 111 -20.00 -10.16 5.09
C VAL A 111 -19.26 -10.95 4.01
N PRO A 112 -19.81 -12.05 3.51
CA PRO A 112 -19.23 -12.80 2.40
C PRO A 112 -19.02 -11.89 1.17
N LEU A 113 -17.87 -11.95 0.53
CA LEU A 113 -17.53 -11.11 -0.64
C LEU A 113 -18.60 -11.20 -1.75
N ARG A 114 -19.21 -12.37 -1.94
CA ARG A 114 -20.30 -12.60 -2.91
C ARG A 114 -21.59 -11.83 -2.59
N LYS A 115 -21.77 -11.33 -1.37
CA LYS A 115 -22.94 -10.52 -0.95
C LYS A 115 -22.69 -9.01 -1.10
N LEU A 116 -21.52 -8.62 -1.51
CA LEU A 116 -21.22 -7.24 -1.87
C LEU A 116 -21.91 -6.89 -3.18
N SER A 117 -22.23 -5.61 -3.39
CA SER A 117 -22.70 -5.12 -4.67
C SER A 117 -21.64 -5.30 -5.76
N SER A 118 -22.05 -5.33 -7.03
CA SER A 118 -21.10 -5.43 -8.15
C SER A 118 -20.06 -4.32 -8.13
N GLY A 119 -20.47 -3.10 -7.83
CA GLY A 119 -19.56 -1.97 -7.70
C GLY A 119 -18.53 -2.15 -6.58
N GLU A 120 -18.97 -2.58 -5.38
CA GLU A 120 -18.06 -2.87 -4.26
C GLU A 120 -17.05 -3.97 -4.61
N GLN A 121 -17.52 -5.04 -5.28
CA GLN A 121 -16.64 -6.12 -5.73
C GLN A 121 -15.62 -5.64 -6.75
N ASN A 122 -16.07 -4.88 -7.76
CA ASN A 122 -15.20 -4.32 -8.80
C ASN A 122 -14.13 -3.40 -8.22
N LEU A 123 -14.50 -2.54 -7.27
CA LEU A 123 -13.54 -1.66 -6.60
C LEU A 123 -12.49 -2.45 -5.80
N ILE A 124 -12.91 -3.43 -5.02
CA ILE A 124 -11.97 -4.28 -4.27
C ILE A 124 -10.99 -4.97 -5.22
N ILE A 125 -11.49 -5.54 -6.32
CA ILE A 125 -10.66 -6.22 -7.33
C ILE A 125 -9.68 -5.23 -7.98
N LEU A 126 -10.15 -4.05 -8.32
CA LEU A 126 -9.36 -3.03 -8.99
C LEU A 126 -8.22 -2.52 -8.10
N TYR A 127 -8.53 -2.11 -6.87
CA TYR A 127 -7.51 -1.67 -5.92
C TYR A 127 -6.55 -2.80 -5.51
N TYR A 128 -7.04 -4.04 -5.43
CA TYR A 128 -6.18 -5.20 -5.24
C TYR A 128 -5.18 -5.35 -6.38
N LYS A 129 -5.65 -5.30 -7.63
CA LYS A 129 -4.77 -5.37 -8.80
C LYS A 129 -3.75 -4.23 -8.81
N LEU A 130 -4.19 -3.00 -8.54
CA LEU A 130 -3.30 -1.85 -8.44
C LEU A 130 -2.21 -2.06 -7.38
N ALA A 131 -2.58 -2.46 -6.17
CA ALA A 131 -1.64 -2.61 -5.07
C ALA A 131 -0.66 -3.79 -5.24
N PHE A 132 -1.13 -4.92 -5.81
CA PHE A 132 -0.34 -6.16 -5.80
C PHE A 132 0.24 -6.58 -7.15
N SER A 133 -0.34 -6.11 -8.27
CA SER A 133 0.16 -6.46 -9.60
C SER A 133 1.16 -5.47 -10.17
N THR A 134 1.38 -4.34 -9.49
CA THR A 134 2.30 -3.29 -9.94
C THR A 134 3.67 -3.45 -9.32
N ASP A 135 4.67 -3.56 -10.17
CA ASP A 135 6.07 -3.37 -9.80
C ASP A 135 6.54 -1.97 -10.20
N MET A 136 7.65 -1.53 -9.62
CA MET A 136 8.30 -0.27 -10.04
C MET A 136 8.55 -0.26 -11.55
N ARG A 137 8.17 0.83 -12.23
CA ARG A 137 8.26 1.02 -13.69
C ARG A 137 7.25 0.20 -14.52
N THR A 138 6.18 -0.27 -13.90
CA THR A 138 5.07 -0.91 -14.62
C THR A 138 4.18 0.17 -15.24
N VAL A 139 3.71 -0.06 -16.47
CA VAL A 139 2.62 0.72 -17.07
C VAL A 139 1.35 -0.09 -16.93
N LEU A 140 0.37 0.46 -16.24
CA LEU A 140 -0.96 -0.13 -16.08
C LEU A 140 -1.92 0.49 -17.07
N LEU A 141 -2.61 -0.35 -17.81
CA LEU A 141 -3.69 0.05 -18.71
C LEU A 141 -5.02 -0.34 -18.06
N ILE A 142 -5.90 0.63 -17.88
CA ILE A 142 -7.23 0.43 -17.27
C ILE A 142 -8.27 0.95 -18.24
N ASP A 143 -9.24 0.11 -18.57
CA ASP A 143 -10.34 0.45 -19.45
C ASP A 143 -11.61 0.60 -18.63
N GLU A 144 -12.25 1.77 -18.73
CA GLU A 144 -13.52 2.14 -18.08
C GLU A 144 -13.61 1.71 -16.60
N PRO A 145 -12.70 2.17 -15.73
CA PRO A 145 -12.68 1.75 -14.33
C PRO A 145 -13.93 2.17 -13.54
N GLU A 146 -14.67 3.14 -14.04
CA GLU A 146 -15.91 3.65 -13.46
C GLU A 146 -17.12 2.77 -13.70
N ASN A 147 -17.01 1.75 -14.55
CA ASN A 147 -18.15 0.88 -14.88
C ASN A 147 -18.76 0.21 -13.64
N SER A 148 -20.10 0.34 -13.52
CA SER A 148 -20.90 -0.19 -12.41
C SER A 148 -20.62 0.47 -11.05
N LEU A 149 -19.96 1.63 -11.01
CA LEU A 149 -19.67 2.34 -9.78
C LEU A 149 -20.66 3.46 -9.50
N HIS A 150 -20.81 3.80 -8.22
CA HIS A 150 -21.60 4.95 -7.80
C HIS A 150 -20.84 6.26 -8.12
N MET A 151 -21.57 7.26 -8.63
CA MET A 151 -20.97 8.54 -9.04
C MET A 151 -20.11 9.21 -7.97
N ALA A 152 -20.50 9.10 -6.69
CA ALA A 152 -19.70 9.64 -5.58
C ALA A 152 -18.32 8.99 -5.44
N TRP A 153 -18.13 7.79 -5.95
CA TRP A 153 -16.82 7.12 -5.97
C TRP A 153 -16.02 7.51 -7.20
N VAL A 154 -16.71 7.61 -8.35
CA VAL A 154 -16.10 7.93 -9.64
C VAL A 154 -15.32 9.25 -9.59
N SER A 155 -15.91 10.29 -9.00
CA SER A 155 -15.29 11.62 -8.91
C SER A 155 -13.99 11.67 -8.07
N GLN A 156 -13.74 10.68 -7.26
CA GLN A 156 -12.54 10.60 -6.40
C GLN A 156 -11.49 9.58 -6.89
N MET A 157 -11.87 8.75 -7.87
CA MET A 157 -11.00 7.65 -8.32
C MET A 157 -9.72 8.13 -8.98
N LEU A 158 -9.80 9.19 -9.77
CA LEU A 158 -8.62 9.70 -10.48
C LEU A 158 -7.54 10.19 -9.50
N GLU A 159 -7.95 10.93 -8.46
CA GLU A 159 -7.02 11.33 -7.40
C GLU A 159 -6.40 10.14 -6.67
N ASP A 160 -7.19 9.08 -6.44
CA ASP A 160 -6.68 7.86 -5.80
C ASP A 160 -5.66 7.16 -6.68
N TYR A 161 -5.91 7.10 -7.98
CA TYR A 161 -4.97 6.50 -8.94
C TYR A 161 -3.68 7.31 -9.04
N GLN A 162 -3.76 8.64 -9.03
CA GLN A 162 -2.57 9.50 -8.98
C GLN A 162 -1.74 9.22 -7.73
N LYS A 163 -2.36 9.21 -6.54
CA LYS A 163 -1.68 8.90 -5.27
C LYS A 163 -1.05 7.50 -5.27
N MET A 164 -1.79 6.52 -5.80
CA MET A 164 -1.25 5.15 -5.92
C MET A 164 -0.09 5.07 -6.91
N ALA A 165 -0.20 5.74 -8.05
CA ALA A 165 0.86 5.78 -9.06
C ALA A 165 2.15 6.39 -8.50
N GLU A 166 2.06 7.49 -7.76
CA GLU A 166 3.18 8.13 -7.09
C GLU A 166 3.84 7.21 -6.06
N GLU A 167 3.03 6.61 -5.18
CA GLU A 167 3.54 5.74 -4.12
C GLU A 167 4.14 4.43 -4.64
N LEU A 168 3.55 3.85 -5.70
CA LEU A 168 4.03 2.64 -6.35
C LEU A 168 5.13 2.91 -7.38
N LYS A 169 5.32 4.18 -7.76
CA LYS A 169 6.25 4.61 -8.84
C LYS A 169 5.96 3.90 -10.16
N CYS A 170 4.69 3.84 -10.53
CA CYS A 170 4.21 3.26 -11.79
C CYS A 170 3.50 4.32 -12.63
N GLN A 171 3.29 4.03 -13.91
CA GLN A 171 2.43 4.82 -14.79
C GLN A 171 1.07 4.14 -14.90
N ILE A 172 -0.01 4.94 -14.89
CA ILE A 172 -1.37 4.46 -15.13
C ILE A 172 -1.92 5.20 -16.34
N ILE A 173 -2.35 4.46 -17.34
CA ILE A 173 -3.06 4.98 -18.51
C ILE A 173 -4.49 4.48 -18.44
N ILE A 174 -5.44 5.40 -18.51
CA ILE A 174 -6.87 5.09 -18.32
C ILE A 174 -7.62 5.51 -19.58
N ALA A 175 -8.38 4.57 -20.15
CA ALA A 175 -9.38 4.88 -21.15
C ALA A 175 -10.73 5.05 -20.44
N THR A 176 -11.39 6.19 -20.65
CA THR A 176 -12.70 6.50 -20.07
C THR A 176 -13.50 7.38 -21.02
N HIS A 177 -14.80 7.24 -21.00
CA HIS A 177 -15.72 8.15 -21.66
C HIS A 177 -16.51 8.99 -20.65
N SER A 178 -16.19 8.93 -19.36
CA SER A 178 -16.92 9.57 -18.29
C SER A 178 -16.31 10.93 -17.89
N PRO A 179 -16.98 12.06 -18.19
CA PRO A 179 -16.54 13.37 -17.71
C PRO A 179 -16.47 13.45 -16.17
N ALA A 180 -17.32 12.69 -15.49
CA ALA A 180 -17.33 12.63 -14.03
C ALA A 180 -16.09 11.95 -13.45
N PHE A 181 -15.46 11.04 -14.22
CA PHE A 181 -14.17 10.42 -13.84
C PHE A 181 -13.03 11.40 -13.99
N ILE A 182 -12.98 12.17 -15.10
CA ILE A 182 -11.98 13.20 -15.35
C ILE A 182 -12.10 14.33 -14.33
N ASN A 183 -13.35 14.71 -13.99
CA ASN A 183 -13.67 15.78 -13.05
C ASN A 183 -12.94 17.09 -13.40
N GLU A 184 -12.08 17.59 -12.54
CA GLU A 184 -11.31 18.83 -12.74
C GLU A 184 -9.93 18.60 -13.43
N HIS A 185 -9.55 17.36 -13.73
CA HIS A 185 -8.23 16.98 -14.22
C HIS A 185 -8.14 16.89 -15.75
N TRP A 186 -8.68 17.88 -16.44
CA TRP A 186 -8.64 17.96 -17.90
C TRP A 186 -7.22 18.20 -18.46
N ASP A 187 -6.33 18.74 -17.66
CA ASP A 187 -4.93 19.01 -17.98
C ASP A 187 -4.09 17.76 -18.23
N ILE A 188 -4.50 16.62 -17.68
CA ILE A 188 -3.84 15.31 -17.89
C ILE A 188 -4.63 14.39 -18.83
N SER A 189 -5.72 14.87 -19.41
CA SER A 189 -6.54 14.13 -20.35
C SER A 189 -6.11 14.38 -21.78
N CYS A 190 -6.27 13.35 -22.63
CA CYS A 190 -6.04 13.43 -24.06
C CYS A 190 -7.30 13.01 -24.80
N ASP A 191 -7.90 13.92 -25.55
CA ASP A 191 -9.06 13.61 -26.37
C ASP A 191 -8.61 12.94 -27.68
N LEU A 192 -8.97 11.69 -27.86
CA LEU A 192 -8.62 10.91 -29.04
C LEU A 192 -9.36 11.39 -30.30
N TYR A 193 -10.49 12.08 -30.15
CA TYR A 193 -11.29 12.54 -31.28
C TYR A 193 -10.68 13.79 -31.96
N THR A 194 -10.28 14.77 -31.16
CA THR A 194 -9.66 16.01 -31.68
C THR A 194 -8.27 15.80 -32.26
N ASN A 195 -7.50 14.83 -31.73
CA ASN A 195 -6.16 14.53 -32.24
C ASN A 195 -6.13 13.84 -33.60
N ASN A 196 -7.24 13.30 -34.09
CA ASN A 196 -7.32 12.72 -35.43
C ASN A 196 -7.44 13.76 -36.57
N GLU A 197 -7.89 14.97 -36.27
CA GLU A 197 -8.03 16.03 -37.26
C GLU A 197 -6.74 16.89 -37.42
N GLU A 198 -5.95 17.04 -36.35
CA GLU A 198 -4.72 17.85 -36.36
C GLU A 198 -3.45 17.05 -36.67
N ASN A 199 -3.46 15.73 -36.59
CA ASN A 199 -2.27 14.87 -36.77
C ASN A 199 -1.95 14.46 -38.23
N ASN A 200 -2.32 15.26 -39.21
CA ASN A 200 -1.62 15.19 -40.51
C ASN A 200 -0.25 15.86 -40.50
N HIS A 201 0.15 16.50 -39.41
CA HIS A 201 1.51 16.97 -39.13
C HIS A 201 1.92 16.57 -37.72
N ALA A 202 2.64 15.45 -37.66
CA ALA A 202 3.09 14.85 -36.39
C ALA A 202 4.09 15.75 -35.65
N GLU A 203 3.72 16.24 -34.49
CA GLU A 203 4.66 16.47 -33.41
C GLU A 203 4.03 15.86 -32.15
N PHE A 204 4.69 14.83 -31.61
CA PHE A 204 4.33 14.26 -30.33
C PHE A 204 4.36 15.36 -29.27
N ALA A 205 3.20 15.78 -28.79
CA ALA A 205 3.11 16.64 -27.63
C ALA A 205 3.73 15.86 -26.44
N GLU A 206 4.86 16.37 -25.94
CA GLU A 206 5.45 15.87 -24.70
C GLU A 206 4.44 15.99 -23.59
N CYS A 207 3.92 14.87 -23.12
CA CYS A 207 3.21 14.80 -21.85
C CYS A 207 4.20 15.19 -20.74
N LYS A 208 3.98 16.34 -20.14
CA LYS A 208 4.75 16.84 -19.00
C LYS A 208 4.41 16.09 -17.73
#